data_412efc97214632f03bab9a9d277e8f00
#
_entry.id   412efc97214632f03bab9a9d277e8f00
#
_cell.length_a   1.000
_cell.length_b   1.000
_cell.length_c   1.000
_cell.angle_alpha   90.00
_cell.angle_beta   90.00
_cell.angle_gamma   90.00
#
_symmetry.space_group_name_H-M   'P 1'
#
loop_
_entity.id
_entity.type
_entity.pdbx_description
1 polymer ?
#
loop_
_entity_poly.entity_id
_entity_poly.type
_entity_poly.pdbx_seq_one_letter_code
_entity_poly.pdbx_strand_id
1 'polypeptide(L)'
;MQKKYQVFVSSTYVDLIEARAAATQCLLDNDCIPVGMEQFPASEMSQMEYIKKMLDNCDYYILILGGKYGSLDADGIGFTEKEYDYAVAQKIPIMSFVYDRPEDLPNKFCETTDILREKFKRFREKVCSGRLVKFHSDNGTLKANIVTSIHHCIKDFPAVGWVRGDSVSVLENFNAELLRSMQKFQSAQETIGREIAAQKKMTEEKLQQLEEKVDNIPRAGIHVEDNEAGGQTVIIDGGNARDFDEYVQGKVKKYVDGRIASDDEVNEMLQNI
;
A
#
# COMPACT_ATOMS: atom_id res chain seq x y z
N MET A 1 3.87 -16.82 -5.64
CA MET A 1 3.01 -16.95 -6.83
C MET A 1 3.85 -16.72 -8.07
N GLN A 2 3.88 -17.69 -8.99
CA GLN A 2 4.58 -17.52 -10.26
C GLN A 2 3.63 -16.80 -11.24
N LYS A 3 4.05 -15.65 -11.73
CA LYS A 3 3.33 -14.88 -12.74
C LYS A 3 3.90 -15.19 -14.14
N LYS A 4 3.04 -15.21 -15.15
CA LYS A 4 3.42 -15.17 -16.55
C LYS A 4 3.00 -13.84 -17.15
N TYR A 5 3.80 -13.29 -18.04
CA TYR A 5 3.53 -11.99 -18.65
C TYR A 5 3.18 -12.17 -20.12
N GLN A 6 2.13 -11.48 -20.55
CA GLN A 6 1.71 -11.47 -21.93
C GLN A 6 2.47 -10.40 -22.71
N VAL A 7 3.17 -10.79 -23.76
CA VAL A 7 4.07 -9.92 -24.51
C VAL A 7 3.64 -9.87 -25.97
N PHE A 8 3.28 -8.68 -26.45
CA PHE A 8 2.96 -8.47 -27.85
C PHE A 8 4.23 -8.39 -28.70
N VAL A 9 4.32 -9.19 -29.78
CA VAL A 9 5.45 -9.20 -30.70
C VAL A 9 5.04 -8.54 -32.00
N SER A 10 5.45 -7.28 -32.16
CA SER A 10 5.21 -6.46 -33.34
C SER A 10 6.42 -6.45 -34.29
N SER A 11 6.20 -6.66 -35.54
CA SER A 11 7.16 -6.49 -36.62
C SER A 11 6.46 -6.58 -37.96
N THR A 12 7.17 -6.25 -39.03
CA THR A 12 6.81 -6.75 -40.36
C THR A 12 6.88 -8.29 -40.40
N TYR A 13 6.11 -8.93 -41.30
CA TYR A 13 5.98 -10.38 -41.30
C TYR A 13 6.94 -11.06 -42.27
N VAL A 14 6.87 -10.70 -43.56
CA VAL A 14 7.51 -11.45 -44.65
C VAL A 14 9.04 -11.47 -44.56
N ASP A 15 9.63 -10.39 -44.10
CA ASP A 15 11.10 -10.24 -43.98
C ASP A 15 11.64 -10.72 -42.64
N LEU A 16 10.77 -10.87 -41.62
CA LEU A 16 11.17 -11.18 -40.24
C LEU A 16 10.59 -12.50 -39.72
N ILE A 17 10.16 -13.43 -40.57
CA ILE A 17 9.55 -14.71 -40.13
C ILE A 17 10.46 -15.46 -39.15
N GLU A 18 11.76 -15.57 -39.46
CA GLU A 18 12.72 -16.27 -38.60
C GLU A 18 12.99 -15.51 -37.29
N ALA A 19 13.11 -14.18 -37.38
CA ALA A 19 13.31 -13.32 -36.20
C ALA A 19 12.09 -13.37 -35.25
N ARG A 20 10.87 -13.38 -35.81
CA ARG A 20 9.63 -13.54 -35.05
C ARG A 20 9.56 -14.89 -34.33
N ALA A 21 9.85 -15.97 -35.06
CA ALA A 21 9.92 -17.32 -34.51
C ALA A 21 10.97 -17.40 -33.38
N ALA A 22 12.14 -16.81 -33.59
CA ALA A 22 13.20 -16.75 -32.59
C ALA A 22 12.77 -15.96 -31.33
N ALA A 23 12.10 -14.83 -31.50
CA ALA A 23 11.57 -14.02 -30.41
C ALA A 23 10.46 -14.75 -29.63
N THR A 24 9.51 -15.37 -30.35
CA THR A 24 8.42 -16.16 -29.77
C THR A 24 8.98 -17.30 -28.92
N GLN A 25 9.92 -18.09 -29.45
CA GLN A 25 10.55 -19.17 -28.68
C GLN A 25 11.30 -18.63 -27.47
N CYS A 26 12.03 -17.54 -27.62
CA CYS A 26 12.75 -16.91 -26.52
C CYS A 26 11.82 -16.45 -25.40
N LEU A 27 10.65 -15.90 -25.71
CA LEU A 27 9.65 -15.50 -24.72
C LEU A 27 9.05 -16.72 -24.00
N LEU A 28 8.74 -17.79 -24.71
CA LEU A 28 8.25 -19.05 -24.12
C LEU A 28 9.28 -19.64 -23.14
N ASP A 29 10.57 -19.65 -23.53
CA ASP A 29 11.67 -20.14 -22.69
C ASP A 29 11.88 -19.30 -21.42
N ASN A 30 11.36 -18.06 -21.41
CA ASN A 30 11.41 -17.14 -20.25
C ASN A 30 10.05 -16.98 -19.56
N ASP A 31 9.20 -18.02 -19.61
CA ASP A 31 7.88 -18.05 -18.96
C ASP A 31 6.92 -16.91 -19.35
N CYS A 32 7.12 -16.29 -20.51
CA CYS A 32 6.20 -15.31 -21.07
C CYS A 32 5.20 -15.95 -22.02
N ILE A 33 4.08 -15.27 -22.27
CA ILE A 33 3.03 -15.65 -23.22
C ILE A 33 3.15 -14.72 -24.43
N PRO A 34 3.78 -15.15 -25.53
CA PRO A 34 3.89 -14.33 -26.73
C PRO A 34 2.56 -14.21 -27.45
N VAL A 35 2.24 -13.01 -27.91
CA VAL A 35 1.06 -12.71 -28.74
C VAL A 35 1.54 -12.07 -30.04
N GLY A 36 1.11 -12.60 -31.16
CA GLY A 36 1.46 -12.07 -32.48
C GLY A 36 0.34 -12.25 -33.48
N MET A 37 0.45 -11.60 -34.62
CA MET A 37 -0.59 -11.62 -35.69
C MET A 37 -0.86 -13.02 -36.25
N GLU A 38 0.07 -13.94 -36.11
CA GLU A 38 -0.05 -15.33 -36.55
C GLU A 38 -1.18 -16.11 -35.85
N GLN A 39 -1.57 -15.62 -34.69
CA GLN A 39 -2.57 -16.26 -33.82
C GLN A 39 -3.98 -15.67 -34.01
N PHE A 40 -4.13 -14.68 -34.91
CA PHE A 40 -5.41 -14.01 -35.07
C PHE A 40 -6.39 -14.91 -35.84
N PRO A 41 -7.59 -15.16 -35.27
CA PRO A 41 -8.64 -15.87 -36.00
C PRO A 41 -9.21 -14.98 -37.12
N ALA A 42 -9.86 -15.60 -38.08
CA ALA A 42 -10.73 -14.87 -39.01
C ALA A 42 -11.85 -14.16 -38.21
N SER A 43 -12.01 -12.88 -38.44
CA SER A 43 -12.96 -12.04 -37.69
C SER A 43 -13.56 -10.99 -38.62
N GLU A 44 -14.78 -10.54 -38.29
CA GLU A 44 -15.43 -9.39 -38.94
C GLU A 44 -14.81 -8.05 -38.48
N MET A 45 -14.05 -8.06 -37.39
CA MET A 45 -13.34 -6.86 -36.90
C MET A 45 -12.27 -6.42 -37.89
N SER A 46 -12.05 -5.12 -38.00
CA SER A 46 -10.88 -4.61 -38.72
C SER A 46 -9.59 -5.09 -38.04
N GLN A 47 -8.54 -5.29 -38.82
CA GLN A 47 -7.24 -5.73 -38.29
C GLN A 47 -6.76 -4.85 -37.13
N MET A 48 -6.89 -3.51 -37.27
CA MET A 48 -6.42 -2.57 -36.24
C MET A 48 -7.25 -2.61 -34.95
N GLU A 49 -8.55 -2.81 -35.06
CA GLU A 49 -9.42 -2.98 -33.85
C GLU A 49 -9.04 -4.23 -33.07
N TYR A 50 -8.79 -5.34 -33.79
CA TYR A 50 -8.35 -6.57 -33.16
C TYR A 50 -6.98 -6.42 -32.49
N ILE A 51 -6.03 -5.77 -33.15
CA ILE A 51 -4.70 -5.47 -32.62
C ILE A 51 -4.81 -4.66 -31.33
N LYS A 52 -5.60 -3.58 -31.30
CA LYS A 52 -5.81 -2.77 -30.10
C LYS A 52 -6.34 -3.60 -28.95
N LYS A 53 -7.37 -4.43 -29.21
CA LYS A 53 -7.93 -5.33 -28.19
C LYS A 53 -6.90 -6.29 -27.61
N MET A 54 -5.98 -6.80 -28.45
CA MET A 54 -4.90 -7.68 -27.99
C MET A 54 -3.86 -6.92 -27.18
N LEU A 55 -3.47 -5.72 -27.62
CA LEU A 55 -2.52 -4.85 -26.92
C LEU A 55 -3.02 -4.44 -25.55
N ASP A 56 -4.32 -4.16 -25.40
CA ASP A 56 -4.94 -3.79 -24.11
C ASP A 56 -4.83 -4.91 -23.05
N ASN A 57 -4.64 -6.15 -23.48
CA ASN A 57 -4.44 -7.30 -22.60
C ASN A 57 -2.96 -7.68 -22.42
N CYS A 58 -2.03 -7.01 -23.09
CA CYS A 58 -0.61 -7.31 -22.99
C CYS A 58 0.06 -6.49 -21.88
N ASP A 59 0.98 -7.13 -21.19
CA ASP A 59 1.79 -6.52 -20.14
C ASP A 59 2.98 -5.75 -20.72
N TYR A 60 3.53 -6.23 -21.83
CA TYR A 60 4.72 -5.67 -22.50
C TYR A 60 4.58 -5.72 -24.01
N TYR A 61 5.33 -4.84 -24.67
CA TYR A 61 5.39 -4.76 -26.12
C TYR A 61 6.84 -4.91 -26.61
N ILE A 62 7.05 -5.77 -27.59
CA ILE A 62 8.30 -5.93 -28.31
C ILE A 62 8.12 -5.45 -29.74
N LEU A 63 9.00 -4.54 -30.18
CA LEU A 63 9.15 -4.18 -31.58
C LEU A 63 10.42 -4.80 -32.15
N ILE A 64 10.29 -5.53 -33.24
CA ILE A 64 11.44 -5.98 -34.06
C ILE A 64 11.39 -5.24 -35.39
N LEU A 65 12.38 -4.40 -35.66
CA LEU A 65 12.44 -3.58 -36.85
C LEU A 65 13.58 -4.05 -37.73
N GLY A 66 13.26 -4.58 -38.93
CA GLY A 66 14.20 -5.06 -39.96
C GLY A 66 14.52 -4.00 -40.98
N GLY A 67 14.29 -4.32 -42.29
CA GLY A 67 14.51 -3.43 -43.40
C GLY A 67 13.26 -2.97 -44.14
N LYS A 68 12.06 -3.32 -43.66
CA LYS A 68 10.79 -2.94 -44.28
C LYS A 68 9.90 -2.09 -43.35
N TYR A 69 9.11 -1.23 -43.98
CA TYR A 69 8.06 -0.47 -43.32
C TYR A 69 6.78 -1.30 -43.16
N GLY A 70 6.56 -2.19 -44.13
CA GLY A 70 5.45 -3.15 -44.12
C GLY A 70 4.21 -2.66 -44.83
N SER A 71 3.12 -3.40 -44.60
CA SER A 71 1.79 -3.12 -45.19
C SER A 71 1.20 -1.84 -44.67
N LEU A 72 0.60 -1.07 -45.57
CA LEU A 72 -0.08 0.18 -45.27
C LEU A 72 -1.57 -0.08 -45.00
N ASP A 73 -2.14 0.70 -44.15
CA ASP A 73 -3.61 0.80 -43.99
C ASP A 73 -4.21 1.84 -44.99
N ALA A 74 -5.52 2.11 -44.83
CA ALA A 74 -6.25 3.06 -45.67
C ALA A 74 -5.72 4.51 -45.60
N ASP A 75 -5.10 4.88 -44.45
CA ASP A 75 -4.49 6.20 -44.25
C ASP A 75 -3.05 6.28 -44.77
N GLY A 76 -2.53 5.15 -45.31
CA GLY A 76 -1.17 5.06 -45.80
C GLY A 76 -0.11 4.97 -44.70
N ILE A 77 -0.48 4.60 -43.49
CA ILE A 77 0.42 4.37 -42.36
C ILE A 77 0.63 2.85 -42.18
N GLY A 78 1.85 2.44 -41.89
CA GLY A 78 2.19 1.03 -41.66
C GLY A 78 1.50 0.49 -40.39
N PHE A 79 0.99 -0.76 -40.46
CA PHE A 79 0.38 -1.40 -39.28
C PHE A 79 1.36 -1.46 -38.12
N THR A 80 2.62 -1.82 -38.32
CA THR A 80 3.64 -1.87 -37.28
C THR A 80 3.88 -0.51 -36.62
N GLU A 81 3.84 0.59 -37.39
CA GLU A 81 3.92 1.93 -36.81
C GLU A 81 2.68 2.27 -35.99
N LYS A 82 1.46 1.94 -36.46
CA LYS A 82 0.21 2.14 -35.71
C LYS A 82 0.18 1.32 -34.40
N GLU A 83 0.67 0.09 -34.42
CA GLU A 83 0.83 -0.75 -33.23
C GLU A 83 1.75 -0.09 -32.20
N TYR A 84 2.91 0.39 -32.67
CA TYR A 84 3.88 1.10 -31.84
C TYR A 84 3.30 2.37 -31.23
N ASP A 85 2.62 3.20 -32.04
CA ASP A 85 1.99 4.43 -31.57
C ASP A 85 0.90 4.15 -30.54
N TYR A 86 0.11 3.12 -30.76
CA TYR A 86 -0.89 2.69 -29.81
C TYR A 86 -0.29 2.22 -28.48
N ALA A 87 0.74 1.39 -28.53
CA ALA A 87 1.47 0.93 -27.35
C ALA A 87 2.07 2.11 -26.56
N VAL A 88 2.62 3.12 -27.26
CA VAL A 88 3.09 4.38 -26.65
C VAL A 88 1.95 5.14 -25.97
N ALA A 89 0.80 5.29 -26.64
CA ALA A 89 -0.35 6.00 -26.12
C ALA A 89 -0.95 5.32 -24.89
N GLN A 90 -0.98 3.98 -24.87
CA GLN A 90 -1.45 3.18 -23.74
C GLN A 90 -0.40 3.05 -22.61
N LYS A 91 0.80 3.61 -22.80
CA LYS A 91 1.92 3.52 -21.84
C LYS A 91 2.36 2.08 -21.55
N ILE A 92 2.17 1.17 -22.49
CA ILE A 92 2.69 -0.20 -22.40
C ILE A 92 4.23 -0.12 -22.42
N PRO A 93 4.97 -0.78 -21.51
CA PRO A 93 6.43 -0.80 -21.58
C PRO A 93 6.92 -1.42 -22.86
N ILE A 94 7.75 -0.68 -23.60
CA ILE A 94 8.21 -1.02 -24.95
C ILE A 94 9.69 -1.41 -24.93
N MET A 95 10.00 -2.53 -25.57
CA MET A 95 11.36 -2.98 -25.86
C MET A 95 11.54 -3.01 -27.39
N SER A 96 12.44 -2.17 -27.92
CA SER A 96 12.68 -2.06 -29.35
C SER A 96 14.01 -2.70 -29.74
N PHE A 97 13.95 -3.63 -30.69
CA PHE A 97 15.08 -4.35 -31.28
C PHE A 97 15.18 -3.98 -32.74
N VAL A 98 16.23 -3.25 -33.09
CA VAL A 98 16.38 -2.63 -34.41
C VAL A 98 17.55 -3.28 -35.13
N TYR A 99 17.33 -3.67 -36.38
CA TYR A 99 18.44 -4.20 -37.19
C TYR A 99 19.51 -3.12 -37.38
N ASP A 100 20.77 -3.48 -37.08
CA ASP A 100 21.84 -2.49 -36.95
C ASP A 100 22.10 -1.75 -38.31
N ARG A 101 22.32 -2.50 -39.36
CA ARG A 101 22.62 -1.98 -40.70
C ARG A 101 21.64 -2.52 -41.74
N PRO A 102 20.42 -1.95 -41.84
CA PRO A 102 19.41 -2.43 -42.80
C PRO A 102 19.89 -2.36 -44.25
N GLU A 103 20.86 -1.52 -44.57
CA GLU A 103 21.50 -1.43 -45.88
C GLU A 103 22.29 -2.68 -46.28
N ASP A 104 22.75 -3.47 -45.33
CA ASP A 104 23.46 -4.74 -45.56
C ASP A 104 22.50 -5.92 -45.80
N LEU A 105 21.19 -5.71 -45.62
CA LEU A 105 20.20 -6.76 -45.84
C LEU A 105 20.02 -7.06 -47.34
N PRO A 106 19.75 -8.33 -47.69
CA PRO A 106 19.38 -8.66 -49.07
C PRO A 106 18.17 -7.84 -49.52
N ASN A 107 18.17 -7.40 -50.79
CA ASN A 107 17.12 -6.55 -51.37
C ASN A 107 15.68 -7.04 -51.12
N LYS A 108 15.46 -8.35 -51.05
CA LYS A 108 14.17 -8.97 -50.77
C LYS A 108 13.62 -8.61 -49.37
N PHE A 109 14.51 -8.22 -48.46
CA PHE A 109 14.18 -7.81 -47.07
C PHE A 109 14.18 -6.30 -46.89
N CYS A 110 14.39 -5.53 -47.96
CA CYS A 110 14.33 -4.07 -47.94
C CYS A 110 13.13 -3.55 -48.70
N GLU A 111 12.78 -2.29 -48.48
CA GLU A 111 11.75 -1.62 -49.26
C GLU A 111 12.18 -1.35 -50.67
N THR A 112 11.25 -1.54 -51.62
CA THR A 112 11.53 -1.42 -53.03
C THR A 112 11.24 -0.04 -53.63
N THR A 113 10.36 0.73 -52.99
CA THR A 113 9.96 2.06 -53.44
C THR A 113 10.54 3.17 -52.56
N ASP A 114 10.86 4.31 -53.14
CA ASP A 114 11.45 5.44 -52.44
C ASP A 114 10.49 5.99 -51.37
N ILE A 115 9.18 5.96 -51.64
CA ILE A 115 8.15 6.38 -50.69
C ILE A 115 8.17 5.51 -49.41
N LEU A 116 8.24 4.20 -49.57
CA LEU A 116 8.29 3.27 -48.42
C LEU A 116 9.65 3.33 -47.73
N ARG A 117 10.77 3.52 -48.44
CA ARG A 117 12.07 3.75 -47.81
C ARG A 117 12.09 4.99 -46.92
N GLU A 118 11.49 6.10 -47.40
CA GLU A 118 11.42 7.32 -46.62
C GLU A 118 10.52 7.13 -45.37
N LYS A 119 9.39 6.44 -45.51
CA LYS A 119 8.52 6.10 -44.36
C LYS A 119 9.24 5.21 -43.35
N PHE A 120 9.96 4.17 -43.84
CA PHE A 120 10.77 3.30 -42.98
C PHE A 120 11.83 4.09 -42.22
N LYS A 121 12.56 4.99 -42.92
CA LYS A 121 13.57 5.84 -42.30
C LYS A 121 13.00 6.69 -41.19
N ARG A 122 11.88 7.37 -41.41
CA ARG A 122 11.21 8.18 -40.40
C ARG A 122 10.74 7.36 -39.21
N PHE A 123 10.17 6.19 -39.48
CA PHE A 123 9.74 5.30 -38.40
C PHE A 123 10.91 4.79 -37.57
N ARG A 124 12.00 4.39 -38.22
CA ARG A 124 13.25 4.00 -37.55
C ARG A 124 13.81 5.14 -36.68
N GLU A 125 13.89 6.34 -37.22
CA GLU A 125 14.32 7.52 -36.48
C GLU A 125 13.42 7.79 -35.28
N LYS A 126 12.11 7.70 -35.43
CA LYS A 126 11.11 7.81 -34.36
C LYS A 126 11.32 6.78 -33.23
N VAL A 127 11.56 5.52 -33.60
CA VAL A 127 11.80 4.42 -32.63
C VAL A 127 13.13 4.61 -31.91
N CYS A 128 14.18 5.06 -32.62
CA CYS A 128 15.49 5.28 -32.02
C CYS A 128 15.61 6.59 -31.23
N SER A 129 14.63 7.50 -31.36
CA SER A 129 14.63 8.76 -30.63
C SER A 129 13.86 8.63 -29.30
N GLY A 130 14.43 9.15 -28.22
CA GLY A 130 13.75 9.27 -26.91
C GLY A 130 13.59 7.99 -26.10
N ARG A 131 14.04 6.83 -26.61
CA ARG A 131 14.05 5.55 -25.88
C ARG A 131 15.34 4.79 -26.11
N LEU A 132 15.71 3.95 -25.14
CA LEU A 132 16.80 3.02 -25.32
C LEU A 132 16.35 1.88 -26.26
N VAL A 133 17.12 1.66 -27.32
CA VAL A 133 16.93 0.54 -28.26
C VAL A 133 18.10 -0.42 -28.16
N LYS A 134 17.90 -1.66 -28.56
CA LYS A 134 18.98 -2.64 -28.77
C LYS A 134 19.13 -2.94 -30.27
N PHE A 135 20.35 -2.87 -30.73
CA PHE A 135 20.64 -3.24 -32.11
C PHE A 135 20.99 -4.74 -32.22
N HIS A 136 20.60 -5.37 -33.33
CA HIS A 136 20.92 -6.76 -33.61
C HIS A 136 21.32 -6.92 -35.09
N SER A 137 22.18 -7.88 -35.37
CA SER A 137 22.63 -8.22 -36.71
C SER A 137 22.19 -9.62 -37.17
N ASP A 138 21.71 -10.43 -36.21
CA ASP A 138 21.31 -11.82 -36.44
C ASP A 138 20.32 -12.28 -35.35
N ASN A 139 19.74 -13.49 -35.54
CA ASN A 139 18.77 -14.05 -34.59
C ASN A 139 19.39 -14.43 -33.23
N GLY A 140 20.68 -14.72 -33.14
CA GLY A 140 21.37 -15.03 -31.89
C GLY A 140 21.50 -13.79 -31.01
N THR A 141 21.98 -12.70 -31.62
CA THR A 141 22.06 -11.38 -30.95
C THR A 141 20.70 -10.85 -30.55
N LEU A 142 19.66 -11.06 -31.40
CA LEU A 142 18.28 -10.71 -31.09
C LEU A 142 17.80 -11.44 -29.85
N LYS A 143 17.95 -12.78 -29.77
CA LYS A 143 17.57 -13.59 -28.62
C LYS A 143 18.24 -13.12 -27.33
N ALA A 144 19.57 -12.92 -27.36
CA ALA A 144 20.31 -12.44 -26.19
C ALA A 144 19.82 -11.08 -25.70
N ASN A 145 19.53 -10.18 -26.62
CA ASN A 145 18.97 -8.86 -26.33
C ASN A 145 17.55 -8.96 -25.71
N ILE A 146 16.69 -9.85 -26.25
CA ILE A 146 15.33 -10.06 -25.73
C ILE A 146 15.39 -10.58 -24.28
N VAL A 147 16.19 -11.64 -24.02
CA VAL A 147 16.33 -12.20 -22.66
C VAL A 147 16.73 -11.12 -21.66
N THR A 148 17.79 -10.39 -21.99
CA THR A 148 18.29 -9.33 -21.10
C THR A 148 17.24 -8.24 -20.90
N SER A 149 16.59 -7.79 -21.97
CA SER A 149 15.63 -6.68 -21.90
C SER A 149 14.36 -7.06 -21.17
N ILE A 150 13.82 -8.28 -21.38
CA ILE A 150 12.57 -8.70 -20.70
C ILE A 150 12.76 -8.82 -19.20
N HIS A 151 13.88 -9.37 -18.73
CA HIS A 151 14.18 -9.45 -17.31
C HIS A 151 14.29 -8.07 -16.64
N HIS A 152 14.99 -7.13 -17.30
CA HIS A 152 15.07 -5.75 -16.82
C HIS A 152 13.69 -5.07 -16.85
N CYS A 153 12.94 -5.23 -17.94
CA CYS A 153 11.63 -4.62 -18.11
C CYS A 153 10.64 -5.09 -17.03
N ILE A 154 10.59 -6.39 -16.74
CA ILE A 154 9.75 -6.96 -15.68
C ILE A 154 10.13 -6.41 -14.28
N LYS A 155 11.43 -6.21 -14.03
CA LYS A 155 11.93 -5.67 -12.77
C LYS A 155 11.64 -4.19 -12.60
N ASP A 156 11.89 -3.39 -13.65
CA ASP A 156 11.84 -1.93 -13.59
C ASP A 156 10.43 -1.39 -13.83
N PHE A 157 9.60 -2.13 -14.57
CA PHE A 157 8.22 -1.81 -14.92
C PHE A 157 7.28 -2.99 -14.59
N PRO A 158 7.06 -3.30 -13.32
CA PRO A 158 6.25 -4.44 -12.93
C PRO A 158 4.81 -4.32 -13.43
N ALA A 159 4.33 -5.35 -14.11
CA ALA A 159 2.97 -5.45 -14.63
C ALA A 159 2.10 -6.41 -13.80
N VAL A 160 0.79 -6.43 -14.09
CA VAL A 160 -0.18 -7.31 -13.40
C VAL A 160 0.15 -8.77 -13.66
N GLY A 161 0.37 -9.15 -14.92
CA GLY A 161 0.66 -10.52 -15.33
C GLY A 161 -0.52 -11.49 -15.12
N TRP A 162 -0.30 -12.74 -15.51
CA TRP A 162 -1.26 -13.83 -15.42
C TRP A 162 -0.86 -14.82 -14.33
N VAL A 163 -1.81 -15.26 -13.52
CA VAL A 163 -1.62 -16.26 -12.46
C VAL A 163 -2.61 -17.40 -12.64
N ARG A 164 -2.24 -18.59 -12.15
CA ARG A 164 -3.20 -19.72 -12.18
C ARG A 164 -4.40 -19.44 -11.28
N GLY A 165 -5.58 -19.82 -11.75
CA GLY A 165 -6.84 -19.58 -11.03
C GLY A 165 -6.92 -20.23 -9.64
N ASP A 166 -6.24 -21.37 -9.42
CA ASP A 166 -6.12 -21.99 -8.10
C ASP A 166 -5.37 -21.11 -7.09
N SER A 167 -4.44 -20.29 -7.57
CA SER A 167 -3.73 -19.31 -6.74
C SER A 167 -4.61 -18.13 -6.30
N VAL A 168 -5.63 -17.79 -7.08
CA VAL A 168 -6.59 -16.72 -6.77
C VAL A 168 -7.51 -17.15 -5.64
N SER A 169 -8.00 -18.41 -5.67
CA SER A 169 -8.88 -18.95 -4.62
C SER A 169 -8.21 -18.99 -3.25
N VAL A 170 -6.91 -19.28 -3.17
CA VAL A 170 -6.13 -19.22 -1.93
C VAL A 170 -6.05 -17.78 -1.41
N LEU A 171 -5.84 -16.81 -2.29
CA LEU A 171 -5.79 -15.38 -1.92
C LEU A 171 -7.15 -14.86 -1.45
N GLU A 172 -8.24 -15.26 -2.12
CA GLU A 172 -9.61 -14.91 -1.73
C GLU A 172 -9.98 -15.48 -0.36
N ASN A 173 -9.63 -16.75 -0.10
CA ASN A 173 -9.83 -17.38 1.20
C ASN A 173 -9.03 -16.68 2.30
N PHE A 174 -7.76 -16.34 2.04
CA PHE A 174 -6.93 -15.59 2.98
C PHE A 174 -7.50 -14.20 3.26
N ASN A 175 -7.94 -13.47 2.24
CA ASN A 175 -8.58 -12.16 2.40
C ASN A 175 -9.88 -12.25 3.19
N ALA A 176 -10.71 -13.28 2.95
CA ALA A 176 -11.93 -13.52 3.70
C ALA A 176 -11.65 -13.82 5.19
N GLU A 177 -10.60 -14.59 5.47
CA GLU A 177 -10.18 -14.89 6.84
C GLU A 177 -9.62 -13.64 7.56
N LEU A 178 -8.84 -12.84 6.86
CA LEU A 178 -8.32 -11.57 7.35
C LEU A 178 -9.46 -10.60 7.69
N LEU A 179 -10.44 -10.45 6.82
CA LEU A 179 -11.62 -9.62 7.05
C LEU A 179 -12.42 -10.09 8.28
N ARG A 180 -12.62 -11.40 8.43
CA ARG A 180 -13.27 -11.97 9.64
C ARG A 180 -12.48 -11.68 10.91
N SER A 181 -11.15 -11.75 10.86
CA SER A 181 -10.28 -11.44 11.98
C SER A 181 -10.34 -9.95 12.37
N MET A 182 -10.36 -9.06 11.39
CA MET A 182 -10.53 -7.62 11.61
C MET A 182 -11.90 -7.29 12.22
N GLN A 183 -12.99 -7.91 11.76
CA GLN A 183 -14.31 -7.74 12.35
C GLN A 183 -14.37 -8.21 13.82
N LYS A 184 -13.75 -9.36 14.13
CA LYS A 184 -13.64 -9.84 15.51
C LYS A 184 -12.84 -8.88 16.40
N PHE A 185 -11.74 -8.34 15.88
CA PHE A 185 -10.95 -7.35 16.61
C PHE A 185 -11.74 -6.06 16.88
N GLN A 186 -12.47 -5.58 15.89
CA GLN A 186 -13.32 -4.38 16.05
C GLN A 186 -14.43 -4.61 17.08
N SER A 187 -15.12 -5.75 17.04
CA SER A 187 -16.16 -6.08 18.04
C SER A 187 -15.59 -6.22 19.45
N ALA A 188 -14.38 -6.77 19.59
CA ALA A 188 -13.67 -6.83 20.88
C ALA A 188 -13.32 -5.43 21.41
N GLN A 189 -12.84 -4.54 20.57
CA GLN A 189 -12.56 -3.14 20.95
C GLN A 189 -13.83 -2.41 21.42
N GLU A 190 -14.97 -2.59 20.74
CA GLU A 190 -16.24 -1.99 21.16
C GLU A 190 -16.70 -2.53 22.50
N THR A 191 -16.51 -3.84 22.75
CA THR A 191 -16.86 -4.45 24.04
C THR A 191 -16.00 -3.89 25.17
N ILE A 192 -14.67 -3.84 24.98
CA ILE A 192 -13.75 -3.24 25.96
C ILE A 192 -14.09 -1.77 26.20
N GLY A 193 -14.41 -1.02 25.15
CA GLY A 193 -14.82 0.39 25.27
C GLY A 193 -16.07 0.56 26.14
N ARG A 194 -17.09 -0.33 26.00
CA ARG A 194 -18.30 -0.32 26.84
C ARG A 194 -17.99 -0.68 28.28
N GLU A 195 -17.14 -1.67 28.53
CA GLU A 195 -16.73 -2.06 29.87
C GLU A 195 -15.97 -0.94 30.59
N ILE A 196 -15.03 -0.27 29.89
CA ILE A 196 -14.30 0.88 30.45
C ILE A 196 -15.27 2.03 30.77
N ALA A 197 -16.22 2.33 29.90
CA ALA A 197 -17.21 3.38 30.13
C ALA A 197 -18.11 3.05 31.34
N ALA A 198 -18.52 1.79 31.48
CA ALA A 198 -19.30 1.34 32.64
C ALA A 198 -18.52 1.41 33.96
N GLN A 199 -17.24 1.00 33.95
CA GLN A 199 -16.37 1.13 35.13
C GLN A 199 -16.12 2.59 35.51
N LYS A 200 -15.89 3.46 34.52
CA LYS A 200 -15.72 4.89 34.76
C LYS A 200 -16.95 5.48 35.46
N LYS A 201 -18.15 5.19 34.95
CA LYS A 201 -19.41 5.65 35.56
C LYS A 201 -19.58 5.16 37.00
N MET A 202 -19.30 3.87 37.25
CA MET A 202 -19.36 3.32 38.62
C MET A 202 -18.36 4.01 39.57
N THR A 203 -17.18 4.36 39.07
CA THR A 203 -16.14 5.04 39.85
C THR A 203 -16.55 6.47 40.16
N GLU A 204 -17.13 7.18 39.20
CA GLU A 204 -17.68 8.53 39.38
C GLU A 204 -18.82 8.54 40.40
N GLU A 205 -19.77 7.59 40.33
CA GLU A 205 -20.85 7.46 41.30
C GLU A 205 -20.33 7.18 42.71
N LYS A 206 -19.30 6.34 42.88
CA LYS A 206 -18.67 6.08 44.18
C LYS A 206 -17.93 7.30 44.71
N LEU A 207 -17.24 8.04 43.83
CA LEU A 207 -16.56 9.27 44.24
C LEU A 207 -17.55 10.32 44.76
N GLN A 208 -18.66 10.51 44.03
CA GLN A 208 -19.72 11.43 44.47
C GLN A 208 -20.32 11.03 45.83
N GLN A 209 -20.57 9.74 46.08
CA GLN A 209 -21.02 9.25 47.35
C GLN A 209 -20.01 9.48 48.49
N LEU A 210 -18.72 9.42 48.21
CA LEU A 210 -17.68 9.73 49.19
C LEU A 210 -17.59 11.22 49.45
N GLU A 211 -17.69 12.06 48.43
CA GLU A 211 -17.75 13.52 48.59
C GLU A 211 -18.93 13.95 49.45
N GLU A 212 -20.14 13.40 49.20
CA GLU A 212 -21.32 13.67 50.08
C GLU A 212 -21.11 13.23 51.53
N LYS A 213 -20.39 12.12 51.74
CA LYS A 213 -20.06 11.68 53.12
C LYS A 213 -19.05 12.60 53.81
N VAL A 214 -18.06 13.09 53.07
CA VAL A 214 -17.05 14.03 53.56
C VAL A 214 -17.68 15.38 53.92
N ASP A 215 -18.60 15.89 53.08
CA ASP A 215 -19.28 17.16 53.35
C ASP A 215 -20.23 17.08 54.56
N ASN A 216 -20.73 15.89 54.88
CA ASN A 216 -21.55 15.62 56.05
C ASN A 216 -20.75 15.36 57.34
N ILE A 217 -19.41 15.35 57.28
CA ILE A 217 -18.60 15.28 58.51
C ILE A 217 -18.70 16.61 59.25
N PRO A 218 -19.17 16.62 60.50
CA PRO A 218 -19.26 17.83 61.28
C PRO A 218 -17.87 18.45 61.42
N ARG A 219 -17.69 19.67 60.90
CA ARG A 219 -16.44 20.42 61.09
C ARG A 219 -16.33 20.78 62.59
N ALA A 220 -15.37 20.19 63.28
CA ALA A 220 -15.01 20.58 64.60
C ALA A 220 -14.58 22.06 64.64
N GLY A 221 -15.33 22.89 65.30
CA GLY A 221 -14.94 24.28 65.49
C GLY A 221 -13.79 24.35 66.49
N ILE A 222 -12.68 24.98 66.14
CA ILE A 222 -11.63 25.29 67.11
C ILE A 222 -11.84 26.74 67.55
N HIS A 223 -12.19 26.93 68.83
CA HIS A 223 -12.30 28.22 69.44
C HIS A 223 -11.14 28.43 70.42
N VAL A 224 -10.51 29.60 70.35
CA VAL A 224 -9.46 29.98 71.31
C VAL A 224 -9.99 31.05 72.17
N GLU A 225 -10.08 30.80 73.54
CA GLU A 225 -10.49 31.76 74.48
C GLU A 225 -9.33 32.12 75.43
N ASP A 226 -9.18 33.43 75.73
CA ASP A 226 -8.22 33.87 76.71
C ASP A 226 -8.73 33.54 78.16
N ASN A 227 -7.86 32.94 78.94
CA ASN A 227 -8.22 32.61 80.34
C ASN A 227 -7.80 33.69 81.33
N GLU A 228 -8.47 33.72 82.47
CA GLU A 228 -8.23 34.73 83.53
C GLU A 228 -6.81 34.73 84.12
N ALA A 229 -5.99 33.73 83.75
CA ALA A 229 -4.60 33.58 84.15
C ALA A 229 -3.58 34.11 83.13
N GLY A 230 -4.07 34.73 82.03
CA GLY A 230 -3.23 35.29 80.98
C GLY A 230 -2.71 34.28 79.96
N GLY A 231 -3.33 33.08 79.90
CA GLY A 231 -3.08 32.05 78.89
C GLY A 231 -4.24 31.88 77.90
N GLN A 232 -4.07 31.12 76.86
CA GLN A 232 -5.09 30.82 75.89
C GLN A 232 -5.60 29.36 76.09
N THR A 233 -6.90 29.18 76.10
CA THR A 233 -7.53 27.86 76.13
C THR A 233 -8.09 27.54 74.76
N VAL A 234 -7.62 26.45 74.16
CA VAL A 234 -8.14 25.94 72.86
C VAL A 234 -9.35 25.02 73.22
N ILE A 235 -10.51 25.45 72.82
CA ILE A 235 -11.74 24.64 72.93
C ILE A 235 -12.00 24.02 71.58
N ILE A 236 -11.93 22.71 71.53
CA ILE A 236 -12.34 21.97 70.33
C ILE A 236 -13.78 21.57 70.53
N ASP A 237 -14.71 22.28 69.89
CA ASP A 237 -16.13 21.98 69.95
C ASP A 237 -16.40 20.74 69.07
N GLY A 238 -16.26 19.59 69.67
CA GLY A 238 -16.58 18.31 69.07
C GLY A 238 -18.08 18.01 69.22
N GLY A 239 -18.84 18.41 68.24
CA GLY A 239 -20.15 17.81 68.05
C GLY A 239 -20.02 16.29 68.01
N ASN A 240 -20.64 15.61 68.99
CA ASN A 240 -20.77 14.15 69.09
C ASN A 240 -19.49 13.35 68.77
N ALA A 241 -18.65 13.14 69.76
CA ALA A 241 -17.45 12.27 69.70
C ALA A 241 -17.76 10.79 69.42
N ARG A 242 -18.95 10.46 68.96
CA ARG A 242 -19.31 9.08 68.56
C ARG A 242 -18.93 8.67 67.20
N ASP A 243 -18.57 9.59 66.26
CA ASP A 243 -18.27 9.33 64.89
C ASP A 243 -16.76 9.44 64.50
N PHE A 244 -15.92 9.75 65.52
CA PHE A 244 -14.46 9.62 65.30
C PHE A 244 -14.06 8.17 65.53
N ASP A 245 -13.35 7.64 64.50
CA ASP A 245 -12.75 6.31 64.49
C ASP A 245 -12.13 5.96 65.85
N GLU A 246 -12.28 4.72 66.33
CA GLU A 246 -11.76 4.25 67.63
C GLU A 246 -10.32 4.65 67.93
N TYR A 247 -9.51 4.82 66.84
CA TYR A 247 -8.13 5.26 66.92
C TYR A 247 -7.98 6.72 67.44
N VAL A 248 -8.84 7.63 67.05
CA VAL A 248 -8.83 9.02 67.47
C VAL A 248 -9.46 9.14 68.84
N GLN A 249 -10.53 8.35 69.18
CA GLN A 249 -11.21 8.34 70.47
C GLN A 249 -10.29 8.03 71.66
N GLY A 250 -9.31 7.12 71.44
CA GLY A 250 -8.36 6.75 72.50
C GLY A 250 -7.40 7.87 72.90
N LYS A 251 -7.04 8.75 71.96
CA LYS A 251 -6.17 9.91 72.24
C LYS A 251 -6.92 11.12 72.74
N VAL A 252 -8.10 11.41 72.20
CA VAL A 252 -8.97 12.57 72.65
C VAL A 252 -9.49 12.41 74.07
N LYS A 253 -9.88 11.21 74.48
CA LYS A 253 -10.29 10.99 75.89
C LYS A 253 -9.25 11.34 76.93
N LYS A 254 -7.96 11.26 76.61
CA LYS A 254 -6.88 11.63 77.52
C LYS A 254 -6.73 13.13 77.70
N TYR A 255 -7.27 13.96 76.82
CA TYR A 255 -7.17 15.42 76.84
C TYR A 255 -8.47 16.16 77.16
N VAL A 256 -9.62 15.48 77.13
CA VAL A 256 -10.95 16.05 77.47
C VAL A 256 -11.20 16.06 78.99
N ASP A 257 -10.45 15.27 79.76
CA ASP A 257 -10.55 15.21 81.22
C ASP A 257 -9.82 16.35 82.00
N GLY A 258 -9.76 17.56 81.42
CA GLY A 258 -9.34 18.75 82.17
C GLY A 258 -7.83 18.98 82.32
N ARG A 259 -7.00 18.41 81.45
CA ARG A 259 -5.59 18.75 81.38
C ARG A 259 -5.34 19.73 80.22
N ILE A 260 -4.65 20.81 80.49
CA ILE A 260 -4.10 21.74 79.50
C ILE A 260 -2.95 21.02 78.81
N ALA A 261 -3.07 20.74 77.46
CA ALA A 261 -2.02 20.22 76.67
C ALA A 261 -0.95 21.31 76.42
N SER A 262 0.32 20.97 76.50
CA SER A 262 1.41 21.92 76.09
C SER A 262 1.48 22.10 74.57
N ASP A 263 1.97 23.24 74.15
CA ASP A 263 2.12 23.53 72.67
C ASP A 263 2.89 22.44 71.93
N ASP A 264 3.83 21.76 72.57
CA ASP A 264 4.59 20.66 71.97
C ASP A 264 3.75 19.41 71.73
N GLU A 265 2.80 19.11 72.67
CA GLU A 265 1.88 17.97 72.51
C GLU A 265 0.83 18.23 71.42
N VAL A 266 0.39 19.49 71.20
CA VAL A 266 -0.53 19.89 70.15
C VAL A 266 0.15 19.79 68.80
N ASN A 267 1.44 20.23 68.68
CA ASN A 267 2.21 20.16 67.46
C ASN A 267 2.53 18.70 67.07
N GLU A 268 2.81 17.82 68.02
CA GLU A 268 3.01 16.39 67.79
C GLU A 268 1.74 15.68 67.28
N MET A 269 0.58 16.11 67.74
CA MET A 269 -0.71 15.61 67.25
C MET A 269 -1.02 16.07 65.81
N LEU A 270 -0.69 17.33 65.46
CA LEU A 270 -0.90 17.88 64.12
C LEU A 270 0.07 17.29 63.06
N GLN A 271 1.24 16.78 63.45
CA GLN A 271 2.18 16.12 62.53
C GLN A 271 1.83 14.64 62.25
N ASN A 272 0.92 14.05 63.01
CA ASN A 272 0.52 12.64 62.89
C ASN A 272 -0.90 12.45 62.31
N ILE A 273 -1.52 13.52 61.83
CA ILE A 273 -2.76 13.51 61.01
C ILE A 273 -2.36 13.69 59.53
#